data_5d6824e0199a3da69124b72b8666155f
#
_entry.id   5d6824e0199a3da69124b72b8666155f
#
_cell.length_a   1.000
_cell.length_b   1.000
_cell.length_c   1.000
_cell.angle_alpha   90.00
_cell.angle_beta   90.00
_cell.angle_gamma   90.00
#
_symmetry.space_group_name_H-M   'P 1'
#
loop_
_entity.id
_entity.type
_entity.pdbx_description
1 polymer ?
#
loop_
_entity_poly.entity_id
_entity_poly.type
_entity_poly.pdbx_seq_one_letter_code
_entity_poly.pdbx_strand_id
1 'polypeptide(L)'
;MDLISLGGGFNAGLRVDDLIICLLFFFFFLYAAQNKKTKVSKIEFYFILFLFVTFLGSLFSSTQYGRGTVLFPIRFFEYFVFFYMGFFLYKGGANIRKLLLLLLIANSAVAILQHFGVVGGFNVRGYQPNMSERVIGLTSGPWELGVILNFITCYFLAEEKSEFKKYIIFGVATLIIMMTGSRMSLLAQIAILVWYMKLSASLVTIIKRCLVVIPLLFAVYFFFGDSTVATRSDSLMNSDNIDLLLDSYSSVRITESVPSWGDLGVLSRGDEVDASWSMRGIKWIYAVKLYLSHPMYWMIGVGAGSFGNALDGGWLRITTETGIIGLLLFVMFLMRVKRLSPTMSLCVIAFCINMLMIDIYMSYKVMSMMLLLAGYYHKKRKDEKARLRENNGSEILFHNKREVL
;
A
#
# COMPACT_ATOMS: atom_id res chain seq x y z
N MET A 1 1.00 -13.84 16.74
CA MET A 1 1.56 -15.03 17.39
C MET A 1 1.67 -16.11 16.33
N ASP A 2 2.88 -16.59 16.07
CA ASP A 2 3.10 -17.68 15.14
C ASP A 2 2.78 -18.99 15.87
N LEU A 3 1.94 -19.84 15.27
CA LEU A 3 1.61 -21.18 15.81
C LEU A 3 2.78 -22.14 15.65
N ILE A 4 3.55 -21.98 14.57
CA ILE A 4 4.72 -22.80 14.24
C ILE A 4 5.76 -21.87 13.63
N SER A 5 6.95 -21.77 14.22
CA SER A 5 8.08 -21.08 13.62
C SER A 5 8.76 -22.02 12.63
N LEU A 6 8.78 -21.68 11.36
CA LEU A 6 9.43 -22.45 10.29
C LEU A 6 10.90 -22.05 10.13
N GLY A 7 11.67 -22.01 11.18
CA GLY A 7 13.13 -21.81 11.26
C GLY A 7 13.79 -21.12 10.06
N GLY A 8 14.39 -19.98 10.33
CA GLY A 8 15.11 -19.15 9.36
C GLY A 8 14.85 -17.70 9.71
N GLY A 9 15.85 -16.82 9.72
CA GLY A 9 15.84 -15.46 10.23
C GLY A 9 14.73 -14.50 9.78
N PHE A 10 13.67 -15.01 9.22
CA PHE A 10 12.40 -14.37 8.91
C PHE A 10 11.28 -15.09 9.64
N ASN A 11 10.43 -14.35 10.33
CA ASN A 11 9.18 -14.80 10.95
C ASN A 11 8.17 -15.30 9.90
N ALA A 12 8.51 -16.33 9.15
CA ALA A 12 7.63 -17.08 8.28
C ALA A 12 6.96 -18.20 9.09
N GLY A 13 6.36 -17.85 10.22
CA GLY A 13 5.58 -18.77 11.02
C GLY A 13 4.14 -18.85 10.51
N LEU A 14 3.50 -20.00 10.72
CA LEU A 14 2.09 -20.21 10.44
C LEU A 14 1.28 -19.48 11.52
N ARG A 15 0.41 -18.56 11.13
CA ARG A 15 -0.41 -17.74 12.01
C ARG A 15 -1.84 -18.25 12.06
N VAL A 16 -2.60 -17.85 13.08
CA VAL A 16 -4.04 -18.17 13.17
C VAL A 16 -4.83 -17.57 12.01
N ASP A 17 -4.44 -16.35 11.59
CA ASP A 17 -5.04 -15.67 10.44
C ASP A 17 -4.82 -16.44 9.13
N ASP A 18 -3.68 -17.11 8.93
CA ASP A 18 -3.42 -17.93 7.74
C ASP A 18 -4.43 -19.09 7.63
N LEU A 19 -4.81 -19.71 8.75
CA LEU A 19 -5.85 -20.77 8.77
C LEU A 19 -7.20 -20.23 8.34
N ILE A 20 -7.59 -19.05 8.85
CA ILE A 20 -8.86 -18.39 8.48
C ILE A 20 -8.84 -18.04 6.99
N ILE A 21 -7.72 -17.53 6.47
CA ILE A 21 -7.56 -17.18 5.07
C ILE A 21 -7.64 -18.41 4.17
N CYS A 22 -6.99 -19.52 4.53
CA CYS A 22 -7.08 -20.80 3.82
C CYS A 22 -8.53 -21.30 3.77
N LEU A 23 -9.26 -21.19 4.89
CA LEU A 23 -10.67 -21.60 4.98
C LEU A 23 -11.56 -20.72 4.10
N LEU A 24 -11.36 -19.40 4.12
CA LEU A 24 -12.06 -18.46 3.23
C LEU A 24 -11.76 -18.74 1.76
N PHE A 25 -10.50 -19.02 1.43
CA PHE A 25 -10.09 -19.36 0.07
C PHE A 25 -10.79 -20.64 -0.40
N PHE A 26 -10.86 -21.65 0.44
CA PHE A 26 -11.60 -22.89 0.14
C PHE A 26 -13.08 -22.63 -0.15
N PHE A 27 -13.74 -21.81 0.65
CA PHE A 27 -15.14 -21.40 0.38
C PHE A 27 -15.27 -20.64 -0.95
N PHE A 28 -14.34 -19.73 -1.27
CA PHE A 28 -14.36 -19.01 -2.55
C PHE A 28 -14.13 -19.94 -3.73
N PHE A 29 -13.25 -20.93 -3.57
CA PHE A 29 -12.99 -21.94 -4.59
C PHE A 29 -14.23 -22.81 -4.83
N LEU A 30 -14.90 -23.30 -3.79
CA LEU A 30 -16.15 -24.05 -3.91
C LEU A 30 -17.24 -23.20 -4.59
N TYR A 31 -17.38 -21.94 -4.21
CA TYR A 31 -18.30 -21.03 -4.87
C TYR A 31 -18.00 -20.83 -6.36
N ALA A 32 -16.73 -20.67 -6.72
CA ALA A 32 -16.30 -20.54 -8.10
C ALA A 32 -16.55 -21.82 -8.91
N ALA A 33 -16.30 -22.99 -8.32
CA ALA A 33 -16.54 -24.28 -8.94
C ALA A 33 -18.03 -24.57 -9.21
N GLN A 34 -18.90 -24.14 -8.29
CA GLN A 34 -20.36 -24.24 -8.47
C GLN A 34 -20.89 -23.31 -9.58
N ASN A 35 -20.24 -22.15 -9.75
CA ASN A 35 -20.65 -21.15 -10.72
C ASN A 35 -19.80 -21.28 -12.01
N LYS A 36 -20.06 -22.29 -12.86
CA LYS A 36 -19.34 -22.63 -14.10
C LYS A 36 -19.08 -21.48 -15.12
N LYS A 37 -19.52 -20.25 -14.84
CA LYS A 37 -19.40 -19.06 -15.72
C LYS A 37 -18.35 -18.02 -15.26
N THR A 38 -17.47 -18.33 -14.33
CA THR A 38 -16.46 -17.37 -13.86
C THR A 38 -15.28 -17.30 -14.84
N LYS A 39 -15.35 -16.32 -15.75
CA LYS A 39 -14.15 -15.94 -16.54
C LYS A 39 -13.16 -15.21 -15.63
N VAL A 40 -11.91 -15.65 -15.63
CA VAL A 40 -10.80 -14.96 -14.97
C VAL A 40 -10.75 -13.50 -15.46
N SER A 41 -10.78 -12.55 -14.55
CA SER A 41 -10.68 -11.13 -14.90
C SER A 41 -9.22 -10.77 -15.23
N LYS A 42 -9.02 -9.67 -15.97
CA LYS A 42 -7.66 -9.18 -16.26
C LYS A 42 -6.88 -8.79 -14.98
N ILE A 43 -7.55 -8.45 -13.89
CA ILE A 43 -6.95 -8.15 -12.59
C ILE A 43 -6.37 -9.42 -11.98
N GLU A 44 -7.18 -10.48 -11.90
CA GLU A 44 -6.76 -11.79 -11.43
C GLU A 44 -5.62 -12.35 -12.28
N PHE A 45 -5.73 -12.25 -13.60
CA PHE A 45 -4.72 -12.73 -14.54
C PHE A 45 -3.34 -12.09 -14.29
N TYR A 46 -3.25 -10.75 -14.24
CA TYR A 46 -1.96 -10.08 -14.02
C TYR A 46 -1.41 -10.34 -12.62
N PHE A 47 -2.28 -10.45 -11.62
CA PHE A 47 -1.84 -10.78 -10.26
C PHE A 47 -1.31 -12.20 -10.14
N ILE A 48 -1.97 -13.17 -10.76
CA ILE A 48 -1.51 -14.58 -10.80
C ILE A 48 -0.17 -14.69 -11.53
N LEU A 49 -0.02 -14.00 -12.68
CA LEU A 49 1.27 -13.97 -13.38
C LEU A 49 2.37 -13.32 -12.53
N PHE A 50 2.06 -12.23 -11.82
CA PHE A 50 2.99 -11.60 -10.88
C PHE A 50 3.41 -12.58 -9.79
N LEU A 51 2.46 -13.30 -9.18
CA LEU A 51 2.75 -14.34 -8.18
C LEU A 51 3.65 -15.44 -8.75
N PHE A 52 3.36 -15.90 -9.95
CA PHE A 52 4.14 -16.94 -10.60
C PHE A 52 5.59 -16.52 -10.84
N VAL A 53 5.81 -15.31 -11.37
CA VAL A 53 7.18 -14.77 -11.57
C VAL A 53 7.90 -14.59 -10.23
N THR A 54 7.20 -14.09 -9.21
CA THR A 54 7.75 -13.93 -7.86
C THR A 54 8.15 -15.29 -7.26
N PHE A 55 7.35 -16.33 -7.48
CA PHE A 55 7.67 -17.68 -7.05
C PHE A 55 8.89 -18.24 -7.77
N LEU A 56 8.98 -18.07 -9.08
CA LEU A 56 10.16 -18.50 -9.87
C LEU A 56 11.44 -17.79 -9.40
N GLY A 57 11.38 -16.47 -9.15
CA GLY A 57 12.50 -15.69 -8.61
C GLY A 57 12.93 -16.21 -7.23
N SER A 58 11.98 -16.49 -6.35
CA SER A 58 12.25 -17.03 -5.02
C SER A 58 12.84 -18.44 -5.07
N LEU A 59 12.35 -19.30 -5.97
CA LEU A 59 12.88 -20.65 -6.16
C LEU A 59 14.32 -20.61 -6.68
N PHE A 60 14.58 -19.79 -7.69
CA PHE A 60 15.93 -19.61 -8.27
C PHE A 60 16.93 -19.10 -7.23
N SER A 61 16.55 -18.08 -6.46
CA SER A 61 17.38 -17.51 -5.40
C SER A 61 17.65 -18.52 -4.27
N SER A 62 16.64 -19.30 -3.89
CA SER A 62 16.78 -20.36 -2.88
C SER A 62 17.75 -21.46 -3.28
N THR A 63 17.73 -21.87 -4.55
CA THR A 63 18.63 -22.92 -5.06
C THR A 63 20.07 -22.44 -5.23
N GLN A 64 20.29 -21.18 -5.59
CA GLN A 64 21.65 -20.66 -5.84
C GLN A 64 22.34 -20.09 -4.61
N TYR A 65 21.59 -19.44 -3.70
CA TYR A 65 22.18 -18.65 -2.61
C TYR A 65 21.59 -18.97 -1.22
N GLY A 66 20.63 -19.87 -1.13
CA GLY A 66 19.98 -20.22 0.14
C GLY A 66 19.14 -19.08 0.77
N ARG A 67 18.95 -17.96 0.04
CA ARG A 67 18.38 -16.70 0.58
C ARG A 67 16.88 -16.56 0.37
N GLY A 68 16.34 -17.18 -0.66
CA GLY A 68 14.95 -17.02 -1.03
C GLY A 68 14.04 -17.82 -0.11
N THR A 69 13.08 -17.18 0.52
CA THR A 69 11.98 -17.90 1.15
C THR A 69 10.93 -18.22 0.08
N VAL A 70 10.94 -19.45 -0.41
CA VAL A 70 9.96 -19.96 -1.40
C VAL A 70 8.52 -19.76 -0.90
N LEU A 71 8.33 -19.66 0.42
CA LEU A 71 7.02 -19.43 1.05
C LEU A 71 6.55 -17.97 1.01
N PHE A 72 7.44 -17.01 0.72
CA PHE A 72 7.07 -15.61 0.75
C PHE A 72 6.00 -15.20 -0.30
N PRO A 73 6.03 -15.72 -1.54
CA PRO A 73 4.95 -15.47 -2.51
C PRO A 73 3.56 -15.93 -2.06
N ILE A 74 3.47 -16.90 -1.14
CA ILE A 74 2.20 -17.36 -0.57
C ILE A 74 1.50 -16.23 0.19
N ARG A 75 2.25 -15.34 0.86
CA ARG A 75 1.68 -14.18 1.54
C ARG A 75 1.01 -13.19 0.59
N PHE A 76 1.52 -13.00 -0.62
CA PHE A 76 0.83 -12.18 -1.61
C PHE A 76 -0.49 -12.82 -2.06
N PHE A 77 -0.52 -14.15 -2.12
CA PHE A 77 -1.75 -14.88 -2.39
C PHE A 77 -2.79 -14.70 -1.28
N GLU A 78 -2.37 -14.72 0.00
CA GLU A 78 -3.23 -14.42 1.14
C GLU A 78 -3.89 -13.04 1.01
N TYR A 79 -3.15 -12.02 0.58
CA TYR A 79 -3.72 -10.69 0.35
C TYR A 79 -4.82 -10.72 -0.70
N PHE A 80 -4.69 -11.57 -1.72
CA PHE A 80 -5.67 -11.64 -2.80
C PHE A 80 -7.03 -12.20 -2.39
N VAL A 81 -7.11 -12.94 -1.28
CA VAL A 81 -8.38 -13.39 -0.70
C VAL A 81 -9.30 -12.20 -0.40
N PHE A 82 -8.74 -11.05 -0.01
CA PHE A 82 -9.49 -9.83 0.26
C PHE A 82 -10.17 -9.24 -0.98
N PHE A 83 -9.65 -9.51 -2.17
CA PHE A 83 -10.33 -9.15 -3.42
C PHE A 83 -11.68 -9.87 -3.52
N TYR A 84 -11.72 -11.16 -3.23
CA TYR A 84 -12.97 -11.92 -3.22
C TYR A 84 -13.88 -11.50 -2.07
N MET A 85 -13.33 -11.21 -0.89
CA MET A 85 -14.13 -10.65 0.22
C MET A 85 -14.82 -9.35 -0.20
N GLY A 86 -14.12 -8.42 -0.86
CA GLY A 86 -14.70 -7.19 -1.39
C GLY A 86 -15.83 -7.45 -2.39
N PHE A 87 -15.64 -8.42 -3.28
CA PHE A 87 -16.66 -8.86 -4.22
C PHE A 87 -17.93 -9.35 -3.49
N PHE A 88 -17.78 -10.16 -2.44
CA PHE A 88 -18.91 -10.68 -1.68
C PHE A 88 -19.56 -9.62 -0.79
N LEU A 89 -18.79 -8.68 -0.24
CA LEU A 89 -19.35 -7.54 0.49
C LEU A 89 -20.29 -6.71 -0.38
N TYR A 90 -19.91 -6.44 -1.63
CA TYR A 90 -20.81 -5.75 -2.57
C TYR A 90 -22.06 -6.60 -2.87
N LYS A 91 -21.89 -7.89 -3.17
CA LYS A 91 -23.00 -8.81 -3.48
C LYS A 91 -23.99 -8.95 -2.31
N GLY A 92 -23.48 -8.96 -1.07
CA GLY A 92 -24.27 -9.01 0.16
C GLY A 92 -24.91 -7.67 0.56
N GLY A 93 -24.72 -6.60 -0.23
CA GLY A 93 -25.31 -5.29 0.08
C GLY A 93 -24.65 -4.57 1.26
N ALA A 94 -23.43 -4.97 1.64
CA ALA A 94 -22.74 -4.37 2.76
C ALA A 94 -22.44 -2.87 2.51
N ASN A 95 -22.69 -2.06 3.54
CA ASN A 95 -22.45 -0.62 3.46
C ASN A 95 -20.97 -0.28 3.72
N ILE A 96 -20.16 -0.31 2.66
CA ILE A 96 -18.72 -0.03 2.73
C ILE A 96 -18.45 1.37 3.32
N ARG A 97 -19.35 2.35 3.08
CA ARG A 97 -19.24 3.71 3.63
C ARG A 97 -19.25 3.69 5.17
N LYS A 98 -20.17 2.94 5.77
CA LYS A 98 -20.24 2.80 7.24
C LYS A 98 -19.01 2.11 7.80
N LEU A 99 -18.51 1.08 7.12
CA LEU A 99 -17.29 0.38 7.51
C LEU A 99 -16.07 1.30 7.51
N LEU A 100 -15.86 2.06 6.43
CA LEU A 100 -14.74 2.98 6.32
C LEU A 100 -14.84 4.16 7.31
N LEU A 101 -16.05 4.64 7.57
CA LEU A 101 -16.27 5.68 8.58
C LEU A 101 -15.95 5.15 9.99
N LEU A 102 -16.38 3.93 10.31
CA LEU A 102 -16.04 3.29 11.58
C LEU A 102 -14.53 3.12 11.74
N LEU A 103 -13.83 2.67 10.69
CA LEU A 103 -12.38 2.55 10.68
C LEU A 103 -11.69 3.89 10.88
N LEU A 104 -12.19 4.97 10.25
CA LEU A 104 -11.68 6.32 10.46
C LEU A 104 -11.83 6.75 11.91
N ILE A 105 -13.05 6.63 12.47
CA ILE A 105 -13.35 7.05 13.84
C ILE A 105 -12.50 6.25 14.85
N ALA A 106 -12.44 4.93 14.71
CA ALA A 106 -11.71 4.07 15.63
C ALA A 106 -10.19 4.36 15.59
N ASN A 107 -9.60 4.48 14.39
CA ASN A 107 -8.19 4.81 14.26
C ASN A 107 -7.88 6.22 14.77
N SER A 108 -8.75 7.20 14.49
CA SER A 108 -8.56 8.58 14.95
C SER A 108 -8.65 8.67 16.48
N ALA A 109 -9.64 8.02 17.09
CA ALA A 109 -9.79 8.01 18.54
C ALA A 109 -8.56 7.39 19.23
N VAL A 110 -8.11 6.23 18.76
CA VAL A 110 -6.93 5.57 19.33
C VAL A 110 -5.67 6.42 19.09
N ALA A 111 -5.49 7.00 17.90
CA ALA A 111 -4.34 7.85 17.60
C ALA A 111 -4.28 9.11 18.49
N ILE A 112 -5.43 9.74 18.74
CA ILE A 112 -5.52 10.87 19.67
C ILE A 112 -5.14 10.46 21.11
N LEU A 113 -5.69 9.35 21.59
CA LEU A 113 -5.33 8.82 22.92
C LEU A 113 -3.85 8.45 23.02
N GLN A 114 -3.24 7.92 21.96
CA GLN A 114 -1.81 7.65 21.88
C GLN A 114 -0.98 8.92 21.93
N HIS A 115 -1.40 9.96 21.20
CA HIS A 115 -0.71 11.25 21.21
C HIS A 115 -0.65 11.90 22.60
N PHE A 116 -1.71 11.77 23.37
CA PHE A 116 -1.74 12.24 24.77
C PHE A 116 -1.12 11.26 25.78
N GLY A 117 -0.53 10.15 25.30
CA GLY A 117 0.10 9.16 26.18
C GLY A 117 -0.87 8.34 27.06
N VAL A 118 -2.17 8.38 26.76
CA VAL A 118 -3.21 7.66 27.53
C VAL A 118 -3.21 6.17 27.21
N VAL A 119 -2.92 5.81 25.95
CA VAL A 119 -2.90 4.41 25.47
C VAL A 119 -1.60 4.15 24.74
N GLY A 120 -1.02 2.97 24.96
CA GLY A 120 0.08 2.45 24.17
C GLY A 120 -0.37 1.85 22.84
N GLY A 121 0.54 1.19 22.13
CA GLY A 121 0.25 0.53 20.86
C GLY A 121 1.11 -0.71 20.63
N PHE A 122 0.65 -1.58 19.74
CA PHE A 122 1.40 -2.75 19.30
C PHE A 122 2.08 -2.48 17.97
N ASN A 123 3.41 -2.36 17.99
CA ASN A 123 4.21 -2.26 16.78
C ASN A 123 4.93 -3.60 16.49
N VAL A 124 5.79 -3.61 15.48
CA VAL A 124 6.57 -4.80 15.07
C VAL A 124 7.48 -5.33 16.20
N ARG A 125 7.85 -4.46 17.17
CA ARG A 125 8.70 -4.80 18.33
C ARG A 125 7.89 -5.23 19.56
N GLY A 126 6.56 -5.32 19.46
CA GLY A 126 5.65 -5.64 20.56
C GLY A 126 4.92 -4.41 21.12
N TYR A 127 4.41 -4.54 22.34
CA TYR A 127 3.67 -3.45 22.99
C TYR A 127 4.62 -2.32 23.42
N GLN A 128 4.25 -1.09 23.05
CA GLN A 128 4.92 0.14 23.46
C GLN A 128 3.95 0.96 24.32
N PRO A 129 4.30 1.25 25.57
CA PRO A 129 3.40 1.98 26.48
C PRO A 129 3.27 3.46 26.13
N ASN A 130 4.25 4.05 25.46
CA ASN A 130 4.24 5.45 25.03
C ASN A 130 4.43 5.56 23.52
N MET A 131 3.45 6.17 22.86
CA MET A 131 3.41 6.40 21.41
C MET A 131 3.21 7.89 21.07
N SER A 132 3.46 8.80 22.02
CA SER A 132 3.17 10.23 21.88
C SER A 132 3.92 10.90 20.72
N GLU A 133 5.14 10.45 20.42
CA GLU A 133 5.93 11.02 19.32
C GLU A 133 5.39 10.63 17.94
N ARG A 134 4.90 9.39 17.79
CA ARG A 134 4.44 8.87 16.51
C ARG A 134 3.31 7.88 16.72
N VAL A 135 2.10 8.34 16.50
CA VAL A 135 0.91 7.49 16.67
C VAL A 135 0.79 6.42 15.59
N ILE A 136 0.25 5.29 15.95
CA ILE A 136 0.02 4.16 15.03
C ILE A 136 -1.46 3.75 14.91
N GLY A 137 -2.34 4.32 15.73
CA GLY A 137 -3.76 3.92 15.80
C GLY A 137 -3.91 2.42 16.09
N LEU A 138 -4.73 1.74 15.31
CA LEU A 138 -4.95 0.28 15.37
C LEU A 138 -4.03 -0.51 14.40
N THR A 139 -3.02 0.15 13.82
CA THR A 139 -2.08 -0.48 12.89
C THR A 139 -0.79 -0.91 13.59
N SER A 140 0.16 -1.48 12.83
CA SER A 140 1.46 -1.93 13.35
C SER A 140 2.56 -0.89 13.19
N GLY A 141 2.26 0.23 12.49
CA GLY A 141 3.24 1.28 12.25
C GLY A 141 2.61 2.57 11.75
N PRO A 142 3.31 3.71 11.98
CA PRO A 142 2.79 5.03 11.63
C PRO A 142 2.47 5.18 10.14
N TRP A 143 3.30 4.60 9.27
CA TRP A 143 3.12 4.65 7.82
C TRP A 143 1.93 3.79 7.36
N GLU A 144 1.65 2.65 8.02
CA GLU A 144 0.45 1.85 7.72
C GLU A 144 -0.83 2.64 7.99
N LEU A 145 -0.89 3.32 9.16
CA LEU A 145 -2.01 4.19 9.50
C LEU A 145 -2.19 5.27 8.45
N GLY A 146 -1.10 5.94 8.06
CA GLY A 146 -1.13 7.00 7.06
C GLY A 146 -1.70 6.53 5.71
N VAL A 147 -1.27 5.37 5.21
CA VAL A 147 -1.78 4.82 3.94
C VAL A 147 -3.25 4.39 4.03
N ILE A 148 -3.66 3.78 5.14
CA ILE A 148 -5.07 3.42 5.37
C ILE A 148 -5.95 4.68 5.37
N LEU A 149 -5.50 5.75 6.03
CA LEU A 149 -6.22 7.03 6.03
C LEU A 149 -6.26 7.67 4.63
N ASN A 150 -5.18 7.56 3.84
CA ASN A 150 -5.21 7.97 2.44
C ASN A 150 -6.31 7.22 1.66
N PHE A 151 -6.45 5.89 1.81
CA PHE A 151 -7.48 5.12 1.12
C PHE A 151 -8.90 5.48 1.57
N ILE A 152 -9.11 5.71 2.86
CA ILE A 152 -10.39 6.20 3.39
C ILE A 152 -10.71 7.57 2.77
N THR A 153 -9.75 8.48 2.75
CA THR A 153 -9.90 9.80 2.13
C THR A 153 -10.25 9.69 0.64
N CYS A 154 -9.57 8.83 -0.12
CA CYS A 154 -9.88 8.57 -1.53
C CYS A 154 -11.34 8.17 -1.73
N TYR A 155 -11.84 7.28 -0.88
CA TYR A 155 -13.23 6.85 -0.94
C TYR A 155 -14.20 8.01 -0.72
N PHE A 156 -14.03 8.77 0.37
CA PHE A 156 -14.96 9.85 0.70
C PHE A 156 -14.87 11.04 -0.27
N LEU A 157 -13.70 11.38 -0.79
CA LEU A 157 -13.58 12.40 -1.82
C LEU A 157 -14.33 12.02 -3.10
N ALA A 158 -14.30 10.74 -3.49
CA ALA A 158 -14.92 10.28 -4.72
C ALA A 158 -16.43 9.98 -4.61
N GLU A 159 -16.88 9.42 -3.47
CA GLU A 159 -18.25 8.85 -3.34
C GLU A 159 -19.17 9.69 -2.46
N GLU A 160 -18.66 10.56 -1.58
CA GLU A 160 -19.50 11.40 -0.72
C GLU A 160 -20.13 12.54 -1.54
N LYS A 161 -21.42 12.80 -1.32
CA LYS A 161 -22.15 13.85 -2.05
C LYS A 161 -21.98 15.24 -1.42
N SER A 162 -21.85 15.30 -0.09
CA SER A 162 -21.72 16.54 0.64
C SER A 162 -20.28 17.04 0.63
N GLU A 163 -20.01 18.16 -0.01
CA GLU A 163 -18.67 18.78 -0.04
C GLU A 163 -18.17 19.08 1.39
N PHE A 164 -19.03 19.55 2.29
CA PHE A 164 -18.66 19.81 3.67
C PHE A 164 -18.14 18.53 4.39
N LYS A 165 -18.83 17.41 4.24
CA LYS A 165 -18.38 16.13 4.83
C LYS A 165 -17.07 15.65 4.24
N LYS A 166 -16.84 15.84 2.93
CA LYS A 166 -15.56 15.52 2.29
C LYS A 166 -14.41 16.23 2.96
N TYR A 167 -14.55 17.55 3.17
CA TYR A 167 -13.48 18.37 3.76
C TYR A 167 -13.25 18.08 5.24
N ILE A 168 -14.31 17.80 6.01
CA ILE A 168 -14.15 17.37 7.41
C ILE A 168 -13.35 16.05 7.46
N ILE A 169 -13.73 15.05 6.67
CA ILE A 169 -13.05 13.77 6.65
C ILE A 169 -11.60 13.92 6.18
N PHE A 170 -11.38 14.72 5.14
CA PHE A 170 -10.04 15.08 4.67
C PHE A 170 -9.21 15.74 5.77
N GLY A 171 -9.76 16.72 6.46
CA GLY A 171 -9.09 17.44 7.54
C GLY A 171 -8.73 16.52 8.71
N VAL A 172 -9.68 15.71 9.19
CA VAL A 172 -9.44 14.73 10.26
C VAL A 172 -8.35 13.73 9.84
N ALA A 173 -8.45 13.16 8.66
CA ALA A 173 -7.44 12.21 8.17
C ALA A 173 -6.06 12.87 8.07
N THR A 174 -5.98 14.11 7.55
CA THR A 174 -4.72 14.86 7.43
C THR A 174 -4.10 15.14 8.80
N LEU A 175 -4.91 15.56 9.77
CA LEU A 175 -4.46 15.79 11.14
C LEU A 175 -3.85 14.52 11.74
N ILE A 176 -4.53 13.39 11.63
CA ILE A 176 -4.00 12.12 12.16
C ILE A 176 -2.74 11.67 11.39
N ILE A 177 -2.68 11.85 10.05
CA ILE A 177 -1.48 11.55 9.26
C ILE A 177 -0.28 12.37 9.76
N MET A 178 -0.47 13.65 10.12
CA MET A 178 0.60 14.46 10.69
C MET A 178 1.06 13.93 12.04
N MET A 179 0.13 13.53 12.92
CA MET A 179 0.48 12.89 14.20
C MET A 179 1.25 11.57 14.02
N THR A 180 1.13 10.88 12.87
CA THR A 180 1.95 9.70 12.55
C THR A 180 3.41 10.06 12.23
N GLY A 181 3.71 11.29 11.85
CA GLY A 181 5.02 11.70 11.34
C GLY A 181 5.41 11.02 10.01
N SER A 182 4.43 10.53 9.22
CA SER A 182 4.66 9.87 7.93
C SER A 182 4.64 10.88 6.78
N ARG A 183 5.83 11.37 6.40
CA ARG A 183 6.00 12.35 5.30
C ARG A 183 5.42 11.88 3.98
N MET A 184 5.62 10.60 3.63
CA MET A 184 5.14 10.06 2.36
C MET A 184 3.62 9.94 2.31
N SER A 185 2.99 9.58 3.44
CA SER A 185 1.53 9.56 3.51
C SER A 185 0.93 10.96 3.45
N LEU A 186 1.62 11.97 4.00
CA LEU A 186 1.22 13.37 3.87
C LEU A 186 1.36 13.86 2.43
N LEU A 187 2.47 13.54 1.76
CA LEU A 187 2.67 13.85 0.34
C LEU A 187 1.60 13.18 -0.53
N ALA A 188 1.28 11.91 -0.24
CA ALA A 188 0.21 11.20 -0.91
C ALA A 188 -1.16 11.87 -0.68
N GLN A 189 -1.43 12.36 0.53
CA GLN A 189 -2.67 13.08 0.86
C GLN A 189 -2.81 14.37 0.03
N ILE A 190 -1.73 15.13 -0.13
CA ILE A 190 -1.69 16.32 -0.99
C ILE A 190 -1.93 15.94 -2.46
N ALA A 191 -1.25 14.91 -2.94
CA ALA A 191 -1.40 14.47 -4.32
C ALA A 191 -2.81 13.93 -4.64
N ILE A 192 -3.44 13.21 -3.70
CA ILE A 192 -4.85 12.80 -3.81
C ILE A 192 -5.74 14.03 -4.02
N LEU A 193 -5.53 15.07 -3.24
CA LEU A 193 -6.31 16.29 -3.32
C LEU A 193 -6.12 17.01 -4.66
N VAL A 194 -4.87 17.18 -5.09
CA VAL A 194 -4.54 17.79 -6.39
C VAL A 194 -5.17 17.01 -7.54
N TRP A 195 -5.08 15.69 -7.49
CA TRP A 195 -5.69 14.83 -8.53
C TRP A 195 -7.21 14.89 -8.50
N TYR A 196 -7.80 14.90 -7.31
CA TYR A 196 -9.25 15.09 -7.15
C TYR A 196 -9.72 16.45 -7.71
N MET A 197 -8.96 17.51 -7.49
CA MET A 197 -9.25 18.83 -8.07
C MET A 197 -9.20 18.79 -9.60
N LYS A 198 -8.21 18.12 -10.19
CA LYS A 198 -8.08 17.93 -11.64
C LYS A 198 -9.25 17.16 -12.26
N LEU A 199 -9.82 16.19 -11.55
CA LEU A 199 -11.00 15.45 -11.99
C LEU A 199 -12.27 16.29 -12.01
N SER A 200 -12.26 17.49 -11.40
CA SER A 200 -13.41 18.41 -11.33
C SER A 200 -13.26 19.49 -12.38
N ALA A 201 -14.05 19.40 -13.44
CA ALA A 201 -13.85 20.13 -14.69
C ALA A 201 -14.01 21.66 -14.68
N SER A 202 -14.37 22.33 -13.56
CA SER A 202 -14.62 23.77 -13.53
C SER A 202 -13.55 24.53 -12.74
N LEU A 203 -12.93 25.54 -13.39
CA LEU A 203 -11.93 26.42 -12.76
C LEU A 203 -12.46 27.10 -11.50
N VAL A 204 -13.72 27.54 -11.51
CA VAL A 204 -14.40 28.15 -10.35
C VAL A 204 -14.50 27.15 -9.20
N THR A 205 -14.77 25.89 -9.47
CA THR A 205 -14.81 24.83 -8.43
C THR A 205 -13.42 24.57 -7.85
N ILE A 206 -12.38 24.59 -8.69
CA ILE A 206 -10.99 24.45 -8.23
C ILE A 206 -10.62 25.60 -7.29
N ILE A 207 -10.91 26.86 -7.67
CA ILE A 207 -10.63 28.05 -6.83
C ILE A 207 -11.37 27.95 -5.49
N LYS A 208 -12.67 27.64 -5.49
CA LYS A 208 -13.45 27.46 -4.25
C LYS A 208 -12.85 26.39 -3.32
N ARG A 209 -12.38 25.29 -3.89
CA ARG A 209 -11.72 24.23 -3.12
C ARG A 209 -10.37 24.65 -2.57
N CYS A 210 -9.56 25.36 -3.37
CA CYS A 210 -8.29 25.91 -2.91
C CYS A 210 -8.47 26.87 -1.74
N LEU A 211 -9.50 27.73 -1.77
CA LEU A 211 -9.82 28.66 -0.69
C LEU A 211 -10.15 27.97 0.64
N VAL A 212 -10.63 26.72 0.62
CA VAL A 212 -10.89 25.94 1.85
C VAL A 212 -9.67 25.14 2.28
N VAL A 213 -8.98 24.54 1.31
CA VAL A 213 -7.91 23.58 1.58
C VAL A 213 -6.61 24.27 1.97
N ILE A 214 -6.24 25.38 1.32
CA ILE A 214 -4.99 26.10 1.63
C ILE A 214 -4.99 26.60 3.08
N PRO A 215 -6.02 27.27 3.60
CA PRO A 215 -6.07 27.64 5.01
C PRO A 215 -6.05 26.44 5.96
N LEU A 216 -6.71 25.33 5.57
CA LEU A 216 -6.69 24.10 6.37
C LEU A 216 -5.27 23.52 6.46
N LEU A 217 -4.56 23.42 5.34
CA LEU A 217 -3.17 22.95 5.31
C LEU A 217 -2.24 23.90 6.07
N PHE A 218 -2.47 25.21 5.95
CA PHE A 218 -1.71 26.22 6.67
C PHE A 218 -1.95 26.15 8.18
N ALA A 219 -3.21 26.01 8.62
CA ALA A 219 -3.53 25.80 10.03
C ALA A 219 -2.87 24.53 10.58
N VAL A 220 -2.96 23.43 9.82
CA VAL A 220 -2.32 22.16 10.18
C VAL A 220 -0.80 22.34 10.27
N TYR A 221 -0.16 23.02 9.31
CA TYR A 221 1.27 23.35 9.36
C TYR A 221 1.63 24.21 10.56
N PHE A 222 0.84 25.25 10.85
CA PHE A 222 1.08 26.17 11.97
C PHE A 222 1.02 25.45 13.33
N PHE A 223 0.07 24.53 13.52
CA PHE A 223 -0.04 23.77 14.76
C PHE A 223 0.99 22.64 14.90
N PHE A 224 1.56 22.15 13.82
CA PHE A 224 2.47 21.01 13.80
C PHE A 224 3.79 21.28 13.09
N GLY A 225 4.10 22.55 12.77
CA GLY A 225 5.31 22.95 12.05
C GLY A 225 6.62 22.61 12.79
N ASP A 226 6.60 22.62 14.12
CA ASP A 226 7.71 22.16 14.97
C ASP A 226 7.70 20.65 15.21
N SER A 227 6.89 19.92 14.46
CA SER A 227 6.78 18.47 14.59
C SER A 227 8.02 17.75 14.05
N THR A 228 8.17 16.47 14.47
CA THR A 228 9.20 15.54 13.96
C THR A 228 9.22 15.42 12.42
N VAL A 229 8.17 15.87 11.70
CA VAL A 229 8.09 15.90 10.24
C VAL A 229 8.98 16.99 9.67
N ALA A 230 8.95 18.20 10.23
CA ALA A 230 9.76 19.35 9.76
C ALA A 230 11.25 19.10 10.01
N THR A 231 11.63 18.79 11.25
CA THR A 231 13.02 18.53 11.64
C THR A 231 13.67 17.40 10.84
N ARG A 232 12.90 16.34 10.53
CA ARG A 232 13.38 15.23 9.69
C ARG A 232 13.45 15.58 8.20
N SER A 233 12.72 16.60 7.74
CA SER A 233 12.77 17.00 6.32
C SER A 233 14.01 17.82 6.03
N ASP A 234 14.46 18.62 6.96
CA ASP A 234 15.68 19.44 6.82
C ASP A 234 16.93 18.54 6.71
N SER A 235 16.98 17.46 7.48
CA SER A 235 18.10 16.50 7.41
C SER A 235 18.19 15.75 6.07
N LEU A 236 17.10 15.62 5.30
CA LEU A 236 17.12 14.93 4.00
C LEU A 236 17.74 15.78 2.88
N MET A 237 17.69 17.10 3.00
CA MET A 237 18.17 18.02 1.96
C MET A 237 19.66 18.39 2.12
N ASN A 238 20.34 17.80 3.10
CA ASN A 238 21.76 18.04 3.31
C ASN A 238 22.60 17.32 2.24
N SER A 239 23.52 18.05 1.60
CA SER A 239 24.45 17.51 0.59
C SER A 239 25.31 16.38 1.12
N ASP A 240 25.66 16.41 2.41
CA ASP A 240 26.50 15.43 3.08
C ASP A 240 25.90 14.01 3.06
N ASN A 241 24.58 13.91 2.99
CA ASN A 241 23.89 12.65 2.83
C ASN A 241 24.09 12.00 1.46
N ILE A 242 24.26 12.81 0.41
CA ILE A 242 24.50 12.32 -0.96
C ILE A 242 25.96 11.86 -1.08
N ASP A 243 26.87 12.64 -0.54
CA ASP A 243 28.31 12.30 -0.56
C ASP A 243 28.57 11.01 0.25
N LEU A 244 27.92 10.84 1.39
CA LEU A 244 27.96 9.59 2.15
C LEU A 244 27.46 8.38 1.36
N LEU A 245 26.40 8.53 0.54
CA LEU A 245 25.92 7.45 -0.32
C LEU A 245 26.95 7.08 -1.39
N LEU A 246 27.61 8.06 -2.01
CA LEU A 246 28.63 7.84 -3.01
C LEU A 246 29.86 7.14 -2.42
N ASP A 247 30.33 7.59 -1.27
CA ASP A 247 31.44 6.97 -0.53
C ASP A 247 31.11 5.55 -0.07
N SER A 248 29.87 5.34 0.39
CA SER A 248 29.39 4.03 0.83
C SER A 248 29.26 3.03 -0.33
N TYR A 249 29.15 3.51 -1.58
CA TYR A 249 29.01 2.60 -2.72
C TYR A 249 30.18 1.64 -2.86
N SER A 250 31.42 2.11 -2.68
CA SER A 250 32.63 1.27 -2.78
C SER A 250 32.75 0.27 -1.60
N SER A 251 32.32 0.67 -0.41
CA SER A 251 32.47 -0.10 0.83
C SER A 251 31.42 -1.17 1.04
N VAL A 252 30.20 -1.01 0.49
CA VAL A 252 29.13 -2.02 0.60
C VAL A 252 29.45 -3.24 -0.27
N ARG A 253 29.71 -4.38 0.36
CA ARG A 253 29.98 -5.65 -0.32
C ARG A 253 28.70 -6.49 -0.41
N ILE A 254 28.60 -7.32 -1.47
CA ILE A 254 27.58 -8.36 -1.60
C ILE A 254 28.02 -9.51 -0.71
N THR A 255 27.61 -9.45 0.55
CA THR A 255 27.85 -10.54 1.55
C THR A 255 26.63 -11.45 1.59
N GLU A 256 26.73 -12.54 2.36
CA GLU A 256 25.60 -13.44 2.58
C GLU A 256 24.44 -12.83 3.39
N SER A 257 24.67 -11.73 4.09
CA SER A 257 23.67 -11.06 4.94
C SER A 257 23.33 -9.65 4.41
N VAL A 258 22.06 -9.28 4.59
CA VAL A 258 21.62 -7.89 4.36
C VAL A 258 22.22 -6.99 5.44
N PRO A 259 22.72 -5.78 5.08
CA PRO A 259 23.29 -4.85 6.07
C PRO A 259 22.34 -4.57 7.23
N SER A 260 22.85 -4.63 8.43
CA SER A 260 22.14 -4.42 9.70
C SER A 260 22.55 -3.12 10.37
N TRP A 261 21.82 -2.73 11.44
CA TRP A 261 22.20 -1.56 12.23
C TRP A 261 23.60 -1.65 12.86
N GLY A 262 24.11 -2.86 13.11
CA GLY A 262 25.47 -3.07 13.60
C GLY A 262 26.54 -2.68 12.58
N ASP A 263 26.23 -2.77 11.31
CA ASP A 263 27.17 -2.44 10.21
C ASP A 263 27.29 -0.92 9.99
N LEU A 264 26.34 -0.11 10.50
CA LEU A 264 26.39 1.36 10.42
C LEU A 264 27.60 1.95 11.11
N GLY A 265 28.02 1.41 12.26
CA GLY A 265 29.17 1.91 13.03
C GLY A 265 30.49 1.86 12.26
N VAL A 266 30.58 1.00 11.24
CA VAL A 266 31.75 0.87 10.35
C VAL A 266 31.67 1.84 9.16
N LEU A 267 30.46 2.25 8.76
CA LEU A 267 30.19 3.00 7.55
C LEU A 267 29.81 4.47 7.81
N SER A 268 29.32 4.82 9.00
CA SER A 268 28.96 6.20 9.35
C SER A 268 30.18 6.95 9.91
N ARG A 269 30.69 7.87 9.16
CA ARG A 269 31.69 8.85 9.62
C ARG A 269 30.96 10.07 10.22
N GLY A 270 30.72 10.04 11.54
CA GLY A 270 30.34 11.23 12.30
C GLY A 270 28.87 11.31 12.77
N ASP A 271 28.69 12.07 13.84
CA ASP A 271 27.41 12.30 14.54
C ASP A 271 26.40 13.19 13.78
N GLU A 272 26.78 13.72 12.61
CA GLU A 272 26.00 14.73 11.87
C GLU A 272 24.98 14.14 10.86
N VAL A 273 25.04 12.84 10.59
CA VAL A 273 24.20 12.21 9.55
C VAL A 273 23.00 11.48 10.17
N ASP A 274 21.80 11.68 9.62
CA ASP A 274 20.61 10.90 10.03
C ASP A 274 20.87 9.39 9.83
N ALA A 275 21.05 8.68 10.93
CA ALA A 275 21.30 7.24 10.93
C ALA A 275 20.21 6.44 10.19
N SER A 276 18.97 6.93 10.18
CA SER A 276 17.87 6.30 9.45
C SER A 276 18.03 6.44 7.92
N TRP A 277 18.54 7.58 7.46
CA TRP A 277 18.84 7.82 6.06
C TRP A 277 20.03 6.98 5.58
N SER A 278 21.12 7.01 6.36
CA SER A 278 22.31 6.22 6.06
C SER A 278 22.01 4.74 5.92
N MET A 279 21.20 4.21 6.84
CA MET A 279 20.78 2.79 6.79
C MET A 279 19.97 2.46 5.53
N ARG A 280 19.07 3.35 5.11
CA ARG A 280 18.33 3.17 3.84
C ARG A 280 19.27 3.18 2.65
N GLY A 281 20.15 4.15 2.59
CA GLY A 281 21.12 4.28 1.50
C GLY A 281 21.99 3.03 1.34
N ILE A 282 22.55 2.53 2.42
CA ILE A 282 23.37 1.32 2.42
C ILE A 282 22.55 0.10 1.95
N LYS A 283 21.31 -0.06 2.43
CA LYS A 283 20.43 -1.13 1.97
C LYS A 283 20.07 -0.99 0.48
N TRP A 284 19.83 0.23 -0.01
CA TRP A 284 19.55 0.47 -1.43
C TRP A 284 20.75 0.12 -2.31
N ILE A 285 21.96 0.56 -1.91
CA ILE A 285 23.21 0.20 -2.60
C ILE A 285 23.38 -1.33 -2.63
N TYR A 286 23.20 -1.99 -1.49
CA TYR A 286 23.26 -3.44 -1.41
C TYR A 286 22.26 -4.12 -2.36
N ALA A 287 21.00 -3.67 -2.35
CA ALA A 287 19.94 -4.21 -3.19
C ALA A 287 20.24 -4.05 -4.68
N VAL A 288 20.72 -2.86 -5.09
CA VAL A 288 21.12 -2.58 -6.49
C VAL A 288 22.32 -3.44 -6.89
N LYS A 289 23.36 -3.52 -6.07
CA LYS A 289 24.54 -4.36 -6.36
C LYS A 289 24.17 -5.83 -6.50
N LEU A 290 23.33 -6.34 -5.59
CA LEU A 290 22.84 -7.73 -5.65
C LEU A 290 22.02 -7.98 -6.92
N TYR A 291 21.12 -7.04 -7.25
CA TYR A 291 20.30 -7.12 -8.45
C TYR A 291 21.14 -7.15 -9.74
N LEU A 292 22.20 -6.34 -9.79
CA LEU A 292 23.11 -6.26 -10.94
C LEU A 292 24.14 -7.41 -11.00
N SER A 293 24.26 -8.21 -9.95
CA SER A 293 25.29 -9.27 -9.88
C SER A 293 25.05 -10.45 -10.83
N HIS A 294 23.81 -10.68 -11.27
CA HIS A 294 23.47 -11.80 -12.14
C HIS A 294 22.36 -11.46 -13.14
N PRO A 295 22.50 -11.79 -14.46
CA PRO A 295 21.49 -11.46 -15.47
C PRO A 295 20.08 -11.98 -15.19
N MET A 296 19.93 -13.15 -14.59
CA MET A 296 18.62 -13.69 -14.22
C MET A 296 17.91 -12.83 -13.18
N TYR A 297 18.64 -12.14 -12.29
CA TYR A 297 18.04 -11.22 -11.32
C TYR A 297 17.39 -10.03 -12.00
N TRP A 298 17.90 -9.57 -13.15
CA TRP A 298 17.26 -8.49 -13.91
C TRP A 298 15.89 -8.92 -14.42
N MET A 299 15.74 -10.18 -14.80
CA MET A 299 14.50 -10.70 -15.37
C MET A 299 13.45 -11.05 -14.30
N ILE A 300 13.82 -11.90 -13.33
CA ILE A 300 12.90 -12.50 -12.35
C ILE A 300 13.18 -12.10 -10.90
N GLY A 301 14.21 -11.27 -10.66
CA GLY A 301 14.57 -10.78 -9.33
C GLY A 301 15.38 -11.74 -8.48
N VAL A 302 15.80 -11.20 -7.31
CA VAL A 302 16.56 -11.96 -6.31
C VAL A 302 15.69 -12.80 -5.37
N GLY A 303 14.39 -12.85 -5.63
CA GLY A 303 13.40 -13.56 -4.81
C GLY A 303 12.76 -12.66 -3.73
N ALA A 304 11.47 -12.87 -3.52
CA ALA A 304 10.71 -12.11 -2.54
C ALA A 304 11.17 -12.40 -1.10
N GLY A 305 11.24 -11.34 -0.29
CA GLY A 305 11.70 -11.42 1.10
C GLY A 305 13.22 -11.42 1.29
N SER A 306 14.02 -11.33 0.20
CA SER A 306 15.49 -11.35 0.27
C SER A 306 16.11 -10.21 1.08
N PHE A 307 15.41 -9.06 1.19
CA PHE A 307 15.90 -7.89 1.91
C PHE A 307 15.37 -7.75 3.34
N GLY A 308 14.72 -8.75 3.85
CA GLY A 308 14.22 -8.70 5.21
C GLY A 308 12.95 -7.87 5.38
N ASN A 309 12.77 -7.33 6.60
CA ASN A 309 11.52 -6.68 6.99
C ASN A 309 11.30 -5.32 6.29
N ALA A 310 12.35 -4.57 5.99
CA ALA A 310 12.23 -3.25 5.36
C ALA A 310 13.47 -2.89 4.54
N LEU A 311 13.25 -2.57 3.27
CA LEU A 311 14.21 -1.90 2.40
C LEU A 311 13.96 -0.39 2.38
N ASP A 312 12.75 0.03 2.74
CA ASP A 312 12.29 1.42 2.73
C ASP A 312 12.38 2.09 1.35
N GLY A 313 11.98 1.35 0.34
CA GLY A 313 11.95 1.80 -1.07
C GLY A 313 11.13 0.82 -1.89
N GLY A 314 9.79 0.89 -1.80
CA GLY A 314 8.89 -0.13 -2.34
C GLY A 314 9.06 -0.39 -3.84
N TRP A 315 9.28 0.64 -4.67
CA TRP A 315 9.57 0.46 -6.10
C TRP A 315 10.92 -0.21 -6.34
N LEU A 316 11.95 0.20 -5.61
CA LEU A 316 13.26 -0.45 -5.69
C LEU A 316 13.16 -1.91 -5.25
N ARG A 317 12.47 -2.14 -4.13
CA ARG A 317 12.30 -3.48 -3.58
C ARG A 317 11.58 -4.42 -4.53
N ILE A 318 10.42 -4.00 -5.08
CA ILE A 318 9.67 -4.86 -6.01
C ILE A 318 10.48 -5.12 -7.28
N THR A 319 11.24 -4.13 -7.78
CA THR A 319 12.11 -4.31 -8.94
C THR A 319 13.22 -5.33 -8.66
N THR A 320 13.89 -5.19 -7.54
CA THR A 320 15.01 -6.07 -7.18
C THR A 320 14.56 -7.47 -6.77
N GLU A 321 13.44 -7.58 -6.03
CA GLU A 321 12.91 -8.88 -5.58
C GLU A 321 12.22 -9.68 -6.69
N THR A 322 11.55 -9.00 -7.66
CA THR A 322 10.73 -9.69 -8.69
C THR A 322 11.21 -9.47 -10.12
N GLY A 323 12.28 -8.72 -10.32
CA GLY A 323 12.83 -8.38 -11.63
C GLY A 323 11.93 -7.44 -12.44
N ILE A 324 12.39 -7.13 -13.66
CA ILE A 324 11.64 -6.25 -14.56
C ILE A 324 10.31 -6.87 -14.99
N ILE A 325 10.27 -8.20 -15.15
CA ILE A 325 9.03 -8.91 -15.53
C ILE A 325 8.00 -8.78 -14.43
N GLY A 326 8.38 -9.03 -13.17
CA GLY A 326 7.48 -8.88 -12.02
C GLY A 326 7.02 -7.44 -11.82
N LEU A 327 7.93 -6.45 -11.96
CA LEU A 327 7.59 -5.03 -11.92
C LEU A 327 6.55 -4.66 -12.98
N LEU A 328 6.75 -5.06 -14.24
CA LEU A 328 5.80 -4.77 -15.32
C LEU A 328 4.43 -5.38 -15.06
N LEU A 329 4.38 -6.64 -14.62
CA LEU A 329 3.13 -7.32 -14.28
C LEU A 329 2.40 -6.62 -13.11
N PHE A 330 3.14 -6.18 -12.09
CA PHE A 330 2.58 -5.44 -10.97
C PHE A 330 2.03 -4.07 -11.40
N VAL A 331 2.75 -3.33 -12.25
CA VAL A 331 2.27 -2.07 -12.83
C VAL A 331 1.02 -2.30 -13.68
N MET A 332 0.99 -3.37 -14.51
CA MET A 332 -0.19 -3.73 -15.29
C MET A 332 -1.39 -4.07 -14.39
N PHE A 333 -1.16 -4.78 -13.29
CA PHE A 333 -2.17 -5.03 -12.26
C PHE A 333 -2.70 -3.72 -11.68
N LEU A 334 -1.84 -2.81 -11.21
CA LEU A 334 -2.23 -1.50 -10.67
C LEU A 334 -3.02 -0.67 -11.67
N MET A 335 -2.62 -0.68 -12.95
CA MET A 335 -3.34 0.03 -14.01
C MET A 335 -4.75 -0.54 -14.26
N ARG A 336 -4.96 -1.85 -14.07
CA ARG A 336 -6.31 -2.45 -14.15
C ARG A 336 -7.15 -2.09 -12.93
N VAL A 337 -6.56 -2.10 -11.75
CA VAL A 337 -7.21 -1.65 -10.50
C VAL A 337 -7.61 -0.19 -10.59
N LYS A 338 -6.73 0.70 -11.05
CA LYS A 338 -7.00 2.13 -11.28
C LYS A 338 -8.25 2.39 -12.13
N ARG A 339 -8.49 1.56 -13.14
CA ARG A 339 -9.61 1.71 -14.09
C ARG A 339 -10.96 1.25 -13.53
N LEU A 340 -11.04 0.73 -12.32
CA LEU A 340 -12.30 0.22 -11.75
C LEU A 340 -13.26 1.35 -11.39
N SER A 341 -12.76 2.41 -10.76
CA SER A 341 -13.55 3.57 -10.33
C SER A 341 -12.66 4.81 -10.09
N PRO A 342 -13.23 6.02 -9.97
CA PRO A 342 -12.51 7.21 -9.53
C PRO A 342 -11.82 7.01 -8.17
N THR A 343 -12.49 6.36 -7.22
CA THR A 343 -11.93 5.99 -5.91
C THR A 343 -10.65 5.16 -6.06
N MET A 344 -10.70 4.11 -6.87
CA MET A 344 -9.52 3.25 -7.09
C MET A 344 -8.40 3.98 -7.84
N SER A 345 -8.74 4.95 -8.69
CA SER A 345 -7.74 5.81 -9.33
C SER A 345 -6.97 6.62 -8.29
N LEU A 346 -7.65 7.23 -7.32
CA LEU A 346 -7.02 7.96 -6.23
C LEU A 346 -6.21 7.02 -5.30
N CYS A 347 -6.76 5.86 -4.95
CA CYS A 347 -6.06 4.87 -4.11
C CYS A 347 -4.75 4.39 -4.76
N VAL A 348 -4.74 4.12 -6.07
CA VAL A 348 -3.52 3.71 -6.78
C VAL A 348 -2.49 4.84 -6.81
N ILE A 349 -2.90 6.11 -6.96
CA ILE A 349 -2.00 7.25 -6.88
C ILE A 349 -1.36 7.34 -5.49
N ALA A 350 -2.19 7.28 -4.44
CA ALA A 350 -1.71 7.27 -3.06
C ALA A 350 -0.73 6.11 -2.80
N PHE A 351 -1.06 4.93 -3.29
CA PHE A 351 -0.21 3.75 -3.21
C PHE A 351 1.14 3.99 -3.90
N CYS A 352 1.13 4.46 -5.15
CA CYS A 352 2.35 4.69 -5.92
C CYS A 352 3.29 5.71 -5.25
N ILE A 353 2.74 6.77 -4.64
CA ILE A 353 3.53 7.80 -3.94
C ILE A 353 4.14 7.22 -2.66
N ASN A 354 3.37 6.49 -1.86
CA ASN A 354 3.92 5.86 -0.66
C ASN A 354 4.99 4.82 -1.00
N MET A 355 4.87 4.11 -2.13
CA MET A 355 5.88 3.16 -2.65
C MET A 355 7.25 3.79 -2.95
N LEU A 356 7.37 5.12 -3.03
CA LEU A 356 8.66 5.76 -3.26
C LEU A 356 9.65 5.51 -2.11
N MET A 357 9.15 5.52 -0.86
CA MET A 357 9.99 5.42 0.34
C MET A 357 9.51 4.38 1.35
N ILE A 358 8.47 3.61 1.03
CA ILE A 358 7.88 2.65 1.96
C ILE A 358 7.50 1.38 1.20
N ASP A 359 7.79 0.23 1.77
CA ASP A 359 7.50 -1.09 1.20
C ASP A 359 6.03 -1.51 1.44
N ILE A 360 5.08 -0.61 1.09
CA ILE A 360 3.66 -0.79 1.45
C ILE A 360 3.01 -2.03 0.83
N TYR A 361 3.52 -2.51 -0.31
CA TYR A 361 3.02 -3.74 -0.95
C TYR A 361 3.30 -5.00 -0.11
N MET A 362 4.22 -4.89 0.85
CA MET A 362 4.54 -5.93 1.83
C MET A 362 3.61 -5.90 3.05
N SER A 363 2.88 -4.80 3.26
CA SER A 363 1.97 -4.66 4.38
C SER A 363 0.68 -5.43 4.15
N TYR A 364 0.43 -6.41 4.98
CA TYR A 364 -0.81 -7.18 4.99
C TYR A 364 -2.05 -6.26 5.07
N LYS A 365 -2.07 -5.31 6.02
CA LYS A 365 -3.24 -4.45 6.25
C LYS A 365 -3.51 -3.51 5.07
N VAL A 366 -2.46 -2.93 4.49
CA VAL A 366 -2.58 -2.02 3.34
C VAL A 366 -3.04 -2.76 2.10
N MET A 367 -2.39 -3.88 1.77
CA MET A 367 -2.75 -4.67 0.59
C MET A 367 -4.13 -5.30 0.72
N SER A 368 -4.48 -5.81 1.90
CA SER A 368 -5.82 -6.33 2.16
C SER A 368 -6.90 -5.28 1.95
N MET A 369 -6.72 -4.06 2.46
CA MET A 369 -7.67 -2.96 2.27
C MET A 369 -7.78 -2.54 0.79
N MET A 370 -6.63 -2.41 0.11
CA MET A 370 -6.62 -2.06 -1.32
C MET A 370 -7.34 -3.11 -2.17
N LEU A 371 -7.06 -4.39 -1.93
CA LEU A 371 -7.67 -5.51 -2.65
C LEU A 371 -9.16 -5.67 -2.32
N LEU A 372 -9.56 -5.47 -1.07
CA LEU A 372 -10.98 -5.47 -0.68
C LEU A 372 -11.75 -4.37 -1.43
N LEU A 373 -11.24 -3.15 -1.48
CA LEU A 373 -11.85 -2.07 -2.26
C LEU A 373 -11.86 -2.40 -3.77
N ALA A 374 -10.78 -2.96 -4.30
CA ALA A 374 -10.70 -3.36 -5.70
C ALA A 374 -11.75 -4.42 -6.05
N GLY A 375 -11.93 -5.44 -5.21
CA GLY A 375 -12.96 -6.47 -5.38
C GLY A 375 -14.39 -5.91 -5.33
N TYR A 376 -14.65 -5.01 -4.38
CA TYR A 376 -15.93 -4.30 -4.25
C TYR A 376 -16.27 -3.53 -5.54
N TYR A 377 -15.34 -2.70 -6.02
CA TYR A 377 -15.56 -1.91 -7.24
C TYR A 377 -15.55 -2.76 -8.52
N HIS A 378 -14.81 -3.87 -8.54
CA HIS A 378 -14.84 -4.80 -9.65
C HIS A 378 -16.25 -5.39 -9.85
N LYS A 379 -16.88 -5.84 -8.77
CA LYS A 379 -18.25 -6.37 -8.79
C LYS A 379 -19.25 -5.27 -9.15
N LYS A 380 -19.18 -4.11 -8.49
CA LYS A 380 -20.04 -2.94 -8.78
C LYS A 380 -20.03 -2.62 -10.26
N ARG A 381 -18.85 -2.46 -10.87
CA ARG A 381 -18.69 -2.15 -12.30
C ARG A 381 -19.24 -3.25 -13.23
N LYS A 382 -19.07 -4.51 -12.82
CA LYS A 382 -19.60 -5.64 -13.60
C LYS A 382 -21.14 -5.61 -13.65
N ASP A 383 -21.78 -5.34 -12.53
CA ASP A 383 -23.24 -5.28 -12.45
C ASP A 383 -23.82 -4.04 -13.15
N GLU A 384 -23.17 -2.88 -13.02
CA GLU A 384 -23.53 -1.67 -13.77
C GLU A 384 -23.49 -1.92 -15.28
N LYS A 385 -22.44 -2.57 -15.79
CA LYS A 385 -22.33 -2.93 -17.21
C LYS A 385 -23.39 -3.94 -17.66
N ALA A 386 -23.78 -4.88 -16.82
CA ALA A 386 -24.84 -5.83 -17.12
C ALA A 386 -26.19 -5.11 -17.27
N ARG A 387 -26.53 -4.23 -16.33
CA ARG A 387 -27.76 -3.42 -16.36
C ARG A 387 -27.85 -2.52 -17.62
N LEU A 388 -26.72 -1.88 -17.99
CA LEU A 388 -26.69 -1.04 -19.19
C LEU A 388 -26.93 -1.86 -20.47
N ARG A 389 -26.44 -3.08 -20.54
CA ARG A 389 -26.68 -3.98 -21.69
C ARG A 389 -28.12 -4.45 -21.76
N GLU A 390 -28.75 -4.74 -20.63
CA GLU A 390 -30.16 -5.12 -20.57
C GLU A 390 -31.08 -3.97 -21.03
N ASN A 391 -30.81 -2.74 -20.56
CA ASN A 391 -31.58 -1.57 -20.94
C ASN A 391 -31.46 -1.27 -22.45
N ASN A 392 -30.24 -1.27 -23.01
CA ASN A 392 -30.03 -1.05 -24.44
C ASN A 392 -30.64 -2.18 -25.29
N GLY A 393 -30.62 -3.42 -24.82
CA GLY A 393 -31.26 -4.55 -25.51
C GLY A 393 -32.78 -4.44 -25.51
N SER A 394 -33.39 -3.92 -24.46
CA SER A 394 -34.83 -3.67 -24.39
C SER A 394 -35.26 -2.52 -25.32
N GLU A 395 -34.50 -1.44 -25.42
CA GLU A 395 -34.80 -0.32 -26.36
C GLU A 395 -34.78 -0.76 -27.83
N ILE A 396 -33.80 -1.59 -28.21
CA ILE A 396 -33.74 -2.14 -29.60
C ILE A 396 -34.94 -3.03 -29.91
N LEU A 397 -35.37 -3.83 -28.91
CA LEU A 397 -36.57 -4.68 -29.08
C LEU A 397 -37.87 -3.87 -29.19
N PHE A 398 -37.99 -2.75 -28.50
CA PHE A 398 -39.12 -1.84 -28.58
C PHE A 398 -39.13 -1.06 -29.90
N HIS A 399 -37.98 -0.69 -30.45
CA HIS A 399 -37.89 0.00 -31.75
C HIS A 399 -38.28 -0.93 -32.91
N ASN A 400 -37.77 -2.16 -32.93
CA ASN A 400 -38.12 -3.16 -33.93
C ASN A 400 -39.60 -3.58 -33.89
N LYS A 401 -40.30 -3.53 -32.75
CA LYS A 401 -41.73 -3.79 -32.66
C LYS A 401 -42.59 -2.64 -33.18
N ARG A 402 -42.08 -1.41 -33.24
CA ARG A 402 -42.81 -0.26 -33.82
C ARG A 402 -42.69 -0.17 -35.33
N GLU A 403 -41.69 -0.80 -35.94
CA GLU A 403 -41.52 -0.85 -37.39
C GLU A 403 -42.30 -2.00 -38.03
N VAL A 404 -42.87 -2.92 -37.27
CA VAL A 404 -43.62 -4.11 -37.74
C VAL A 404 -45.17 -3.95 -37.55
N LEU A 405 -45.63 -2.84 -36.97
CA LEU A 405 -47.05 -2.44 -36.87
C LEU A 405 -47.32 -1.23 -37.78
#